data_0888a6a3793b3220d9872cd1399d23c1
#
_entry.id   0888a6a3793b3220d9872cd1399d23c1
#
_cell.length_a   1.000
_cell.length_b   1.000
_cell.length_c   1.000
_cell.angle_alpha   90.00
_cell.angle_beta   90.00
_cell.angle_gamma   90.00
#
_symmetry.space_group_name_H-M   'P 1'
#
loop_
_entity.id
_entity.type
_entity.pdbx_description
1 polymer ?
#
loop_
_entity_poly.entity_id
_entity_poly.type
_entity_poly.pdbx_seq_one_letter_code
_entity_poly.pdbx_strand_id
1 'polypeptide(L)'
;SFFAIGGHSLLAMRLIARLRQETGCHVPLRLLFTHPTPAGLAPHLATLEVDQGPALVAGAGTLANGKVQLSYGQQRLWTLDRLEGPSATYNMPLAMRLTGQVNATALARALVALVERHEALRTAIVEDHDGTPVGYLLPIPSVQTILPCTDWQDLDPQTRQTQTTLAIEQEAAKPFDLARDLSLRARLIYLSTNEALFLLTLHHQAGDGVSMGILTQELDLAYRAYCQDQEPAWAPLAVQYSDWAAWQQTALAQDLEAKINRAKARLANAPESLTLPLDHPRHAQRARRAAYLPIELDATLVAQLEALAQQCQTTLFTVMLAAYGATLGRLAGQNDVVIGSPVAGRNRIETEGLVGFLVNTLALPLNLDEATGIDLIARARTSVEAALVDQDLPFERLVEDLGIARSLAQTPLFQAMLAFQTQPEGVAQLGDLGCQVQGVTLPRAKFDLTLFLTPTTTGAYQGGFEYDADLFDQASVATWAK
;
A
#
# COMPACT_ATOMS: atom_id res chain seq x y z
N SER A 1 5.50 -25.47 -13.50
CA SER A 1 5.81 -24.75 -12.26
C SER A 1 4.94 -23.50 -12.15
N PHE A 2 4.43 -23.19 -10.97
CA PHE A 2 3.67 -21.97 -10.68
C PHE A 2 4.43 -20.69 -11.12
N PHE A 3 5.71 -20.61 -10.79
CA PHE A 3 6.54 -19.46 -11.17
C PHE A 3 6.86 -19.40 -12.67
N ALA A 4 7.00 -20.57 -13.34
CA ALA A 4 7.28 -20.62 -14.78
C ALA A 4 6.11 -20.15 -15.66
N ILE A 5 4.89 -20.13 -15.13
CA ILE A 5 3.69 -19.63 -15.83
C ILE A 5 3.31 -18.22 -15.42
N GLY A 6 4.23 -17.47 -14.78
CA GLY A 6 4.01 -16.08 -14.36
C GLY A 6 3.49 -15.92 -12.91
N GLY A 7 3.55 -16.98 -12.10
CA GLY A 7 3.18 -16.89 -10.68
C GLY A 7 4.15 -15.99 -9.91
N HIS A 8 3.62 -15.05 -9.15
CA HIS A 8 4.35 -14.11 -8.29
C HIS A 8 3.78 -14.11 -6.87
N SER A 9 4.40 -13.39 -5.96
CA SER A 9 4.08 -13.43 -4.51
C SER A 9 2.60 -13.18 -4.21
N LEU A 10 1.96 -12.21 -4.87
CA LEU A 10 0.54 -11.92 -4.64
C LEU A 10 -0.37 -13.08 -5.11
N LEU A 11 -0.09 -13.66 -6.28
CA LEU A 11 -0.81 -14.84 -6.76
C LEU A 11 -0.53 -16.07 -5.88
N ALA A 12 0.69 -16.19 -5.34
CA ALA A 12 1.02 -17.22 -4.38
C ALA A 12 0.16 -17.12 -3.12
N MET A 13 0.00 -15.92 -2.58
CA MET A 13 -0.85 -15.67 -1.41
C MET A 13 -2.33 -15.97 -1.70
N ARG A 14 -2.86 -15.55 -2.86
CA ARG A 14 -4.22 -15.90 -3.29
C ARG A 14 -4.40 -17.40 -3.43
N LEU A 15 -3.45 -18.10 -4.04
CA LEU A 15 -3.49 -19.56 -4.14
C LEU A 15 -3.53 -20.22 -2.77
N ILE A 16 -2.67 -19.80 -1.84
CA ILE A 16 -2.65 -20.30 -0.46
C ILE A 16 -3.99 -20.03 0.25
N ALA A 17 -4.55 -18.83 0.12
CA ALA A 17 -5.86 -18.49 0.69
C ALA A 17 -6.98 -19.40 0.14
N ARG A 18 -6.98 -19.67 -1.17
CA ARG A 18 -7.94 -20.62 -1.81
C ARG A 18 -7.73 -22.04 -1.33
N LEU A 19 -6.49 -22.53 -1.30
CA LEU A 19 -6.18 -23.86 -0.80
C LEU A 19 -6.62 -24.03 0.65
N ARG A 20 -6.38 -23.00 1.51
CA ARG A 20 -6.85 -22.99 2.89
C ARG A 20 -8.37 -23.07 2.97
N GLN A 21 -9.10 -22.31 2.14
CA GLN A 21 -10.56 -22.33 2.10
C GLN A 21 -11.11 -23.71 1.68
N GLU A 22 -10.52 -24.31 0.63
CA GLU A 22 -10.98 -25.58 0.07
C GLU A 22 -10.62 -26.79 0.95
N THR A 23 -9.44 -26.75 1.60
CA THR A 23 -8.95 -27.89 2.39
C THR A 23 -9.20 -27.74 3.89
N GLY A 24 -9.48 -26.53 4.38
CA GLY A 24 -9.53 -26.23 5.83
C GLY A 24 -8.18 -26.32 6.51
N CYS A 25 -7.06 -26.48 5.77
CA CYS A 25 -5.74 -26.70 6.32
C CYS A 25 -4.90 -25.42 6.31
N HIS A 26 -3.99 -25.30 7.27
CA HIS A 26 -2.94 -24.29 7.22
C HIS A 26 -1.90 -24.67 6.16
N VAL A 27 -1.90 -23.94 5.03
CA VAL A 27 -0.95 -24.16 3.92
C VAL A 27 0.22 -23.19 4.04
N PRO A 28 1.43 -23.65 4.45
CA PRO A 28 2.59 -22.77 4.55
C PRO A 28 3.03 -22.27 3.16
N LEU A 29 3.28 -20.97 3.02
CA LEU A 29 3.73 -20.37 1.75
C LEU A 29 5.01 -21.02 1.23
N ARG A 30 5.93 -21.42 2.12
CA ARG A 30 7.16 -22.14 1.78
C ARG A 30 6.90 -23.41 0.96
N LEU A 31 5.77 -24.08 1.19
CA LEU A 31 5.44 -25.31 0.48
C LEU A 31 5.28 -25.06 -1.03
N LEU A 32 4.72 -23.92 -1.41
CA LEU A 32 4.59 -23.53 -2.81
C LEU A 32 5.95 -23.18 -3.45
N PHE A 33 6.90 -22.64 -2.68
CA PHE A 33 8.25 -22.36 -3.18
C PHE A 33 9.05 -23.64 -3.38
N THR A 34 8.91 -24.62 -2.48
CA THR A 34 9.64 -25.91 -2.56
C THR A 34 8.99 -26.89 -3.53
N HIS A 35 7.68 -26.82 -3.71
CA HIS A 35 6.89 -27.72 -4.56
C HIS A 35 5.96 -26.91 -5.50
N PRO A 36 6.53 -26.18 -6.48
CA PRO A 36 5.77 -25.20 -7.26
C PRO A 36 4.91 -25.79 -8.36
N THR A 37 4.53 -27.06 -8.28
CA THR A 37 3.64 -27.73 -9.25
C THR A 37 2.46 -28.40 -8.53
N PRO A 38 1.28 -28.52 -9.17
CA PRO A 38 0.15 -29.24 -8.58
C PRO A 38 0.51 -30.66 -8.13
N ALA A 39 1.24 -31.41 -8.95
CA ALA A 39 1.68 -32.78 -8.63
C ALA A 39 2.65 -32.84 -7.45
N GLY A 40 3.54 -31.83 -7.31
CA GLY A 40 4.46 -31.75 -6.19
C GLY A 40 3.78 -31.28 -4.91
N LEU A 41 2.76 -30.41 -5.01
CA LEU A 41 2.06 -29.84 -3.85
C LEU A 41 1.03 -30.83 -3.26
N ALA A 42 0.30 -31.55 -4.10
CA ALA A 42 -0.81 -32.41 -3.68
C ALA A 42 -0.50 -33.42 -2.57
N PRO A 43 0.63 -34.17 -2.59
CA PRO A 43 0.96 -35.11 -1.52
C PRO A 43 1.13 -34.43 -0.15
N HIS A 44 1.63 -33.20 -0.14
CA HIS A 44 1.84 -32.45 1.08
C HIS A 44 0.55 -31.89 1.65
N LEU A 45 -0.40 -31.47 0.79
CA LEU A 45 -1.72 -30.98 1.26
C LEU A 45 -2.49 -32.04 2.07
N ALA A 46 -2.33 -33.31 1.74
CA ALA A 46 -2.98 -34.41 2.43
C ALA A 46 -2.45 -34.66 3.86
N THR A 47 -1.28 -34.11 4.19
CA THR A 47 -0.62 -34.26 5.50
C THR A 47 -0.62 -33.00 6.36
N LEU A 48 -1.25 -31.90 5.86
CA LEU A 48 -1.32 -30.64 6.59
C LEU A 48 -2.31 -30.73 7.75
N GLU A 49 -1.99 -30.02 8.80
CA GLU A 49 -2.89 -29.85 9.95
C GLU A 49 -4.05 -28.90 9.57
N VAL A 50 -5.21 -29.17 10.19
CA VAL A 50 -6.37 -28.27 10.10
C VAL A 50 -5.97 -26.91 10.65
N ASP A 51 -6.38 -25.87 9.95
CA ASP A 51 -6.17 -24.50 10.41
C ASP A 51 -6.94 -24.22 11.70
N GLN A 52 -6.21 -24.08 12.80
CA GLN A 52 -6.76 -23.79 14.12
C GLN A 52 -6.77 -22.27 14.44
N GLY A 53 -6.41 -21.42 13.47
CA GLY A 53 -6.46 -19.97 13.66
C GLY A 53 -7.88 -19.46 13.87
N PRO A 54 -8.04 -18.28 14.50
CA PRO A 54 -9.36 -17.71 14.72
C PRO A 54 -10.07 -17.43 13.40
N ALA A 55 -11.37 -17.69 13.37
CA ALA A 55 -12.20 -17.35 12.23
C ALA A 55 -12.36 -15.83 12.13
N LEU A 56 -12.38 -15.31 10.90
CA LEU A 56 -12.77 -13.92 10.62
C LEU A 56 -14.30 -13.87 10.52
N VAL A 57 -14.95 -13.24 11.50
CA VAL A 57 -16.41 -13.27 11.68
C VAL A 57 -16.99 -11.87 11.55
N ALA A 58 -18.07 -11.73 10.78
CA ALA A 58 -18.80 -10.48 10.62
C ALA A 58 -19.38 -9.99 11.95
N GLY A 59 -19.30 -8.69 12.21
CA GLY A 59 -19.77 -8.06 13.43
C GLY A 59 -18.81 -8.16 14.63
N ALA A 60 -17.71 -8.92 14.52
CA ALA A 60 -16.73 -9.07 15.59
C ALA A 60 -15.99 -7.75 15.92
N GLY A 61 -15.92 -6.83 14.97
CA GLY A 61 -15.31 -5.52 15.14
C GLY A 61 -16.18 -4.47 15.79
N THR A 62 -17.47 -4.75 15.99
CA THR A 62 -18.41 -3.84 16.67
C THR A 62 -18.26 -3.96 18.16
N LEU A 63 -17.92 -2.86 18.82
CA LEU A 63 -17.77 -2.76 20.26
C LEU A 63 -19.02 -2.12 20.89
N ALA A 64 -19.08 -2.12 22.24
CA ALA A 64 -20.14 -1.45 22.96
C ALA A 64 -20.25 0.06 22.61
N ASN A 65 -21.45 0.63 22.71
CA ASN A 65 -21.73 2.05 22.52
C ASN A 65 -21.38 2.60 21.11
N GLY A 66 -21.52 1.77 20.06
CA GLY A 66 -21.27 2.18 18.66
C GLY A 66 -19.78 2.39 18.32
N LYS A 67 -18.88 1.97 19.19
CA LYS A 67 -17.45 1.94 18.94
C LYS A 67 -17.10 0.81 17.96
N VAL A 68 -16.00 0.96 17.24
CA VAL A 68 -15.45 -0.08 16.37
C VAL A 68 -13.99 -0.34 16.68
N GLN A 69 -13.56 -1.58 16.46
CA GLN A 69 -12.19 -2.00 16.69
C GLN A 69 -11.26 -1.37 15.66
N LEU A 70 -10.13 -0.86 16.15
CA LEU A 70 -9.05 -0.34 15.30
C LEU A 70 -7.94 -1.38 15.13
N SER A 71 -7.38 -1.44 13.92
CA SER A 71 -6.17 -2.20 13.65
C SER A 71 -4.92 -1.55 14.27
N TYR A 72 -3.83 -2.31 14.39
CA TYR A 72 -2.53 -1.76 14.80
C TYR A 72 -2.06 -0.64 13.86
N GLY A 73 -2.28 -0.79 12.56
CA GLY A 73 -1.95 0.24 11.57
C GLY A 73 -2.71 1.54 11.78
N GLN A 74 -4.02 1.48 12.05
CA GLN A 74 -4.82 2.66 12.37
C GLN A 74 -4.38 3.34 13.66
N GLN A 75 -4.13 2.58 14.72
CA GLN A 75 -3.62 3.09 15.99
C GLN A 75 -2.29 3.82 15.82
N ARG A 76 -1.38 3.26 14.99
CA ARG A 76 -0.12 3.91 14.64
C ARG A 76 -0.33 5.24 13.91
N LEU A 77 -1.15 5.25 12.84
CA LEU A 77 -1.38 6.48 12.06
C LEU A 77 -1.98 7.57 12.93
N TRP A 78 -2.90 7.24 13.83
CA TRP A 78 -3.45 8.16 14.82
C TRP A 78 -2.38 8.68 15.77
N THR A 79 -1.51 7.78 16.29
CA THR A 79 -0.42 8.19 17.18
C THR A 79 0.55 9.15 16.48
N LEU A 80 0.88 8.89 15.21
CA LEU A 80 1.74 9.78 14.42
C LEU A 80 1.08 11.14 14.18
N ASP A 81 -0.20 11.16 13.86
CA ASP A 81 -0.98 12.40 13.69
C ASP A 81 -0.99 13.25 14.99
N ARG A 82 -1.12 12.61 16.14
CA ARG A 82 -1.06 13.28 17.45
C ARG A 82 0.33 13.81 17.78
N LEU A 83 1.40 13.13 17.38
CA LEU A 83 2.80 13.52 17.67
C LEU A 83 3.32 14.60 16.70
N GLU A 84 2.99 14.48 15.41
CA GLU A 84 3.51 15.36 14.36
C GLU A 84 2.55 16.50 14.00
N GLY A 85 1.29 16.42 14.44
CA GLY A 85 0.19 17.30 14.03
C GLY A 85 -0.42 16.87 12.69
N PRO A 86 -1.55 17.50 12.27
CA PRO A 86 -2.24 17.18 11.04
C PRO A 86 -1.32 17.28 9.82
N SER A 87 -1.24 16.21 9.04
CA SER A 87 -0.28 16.06 7.95
C SER A 87 -0.93 15.40 6.73
N ALA A 88 -0.46 15.79 5.55
CA ALA A 88 -0.85 15.15 4.29
C ALA A 88 0.04 13.94 3.93
N THR A 89 0.98 13.54 4.78
CA THR A 89 1.93 12.42 4.52
C THR A 89 1.23 11.11 4.18
N TYR A 90 0.06 10.89 4.75
CA TYR A 90 -0.73 9.68 4.55
C TYR A 90 -1.93 9.88 3.63
N ASN A 91 -1.96 10.97 2.86
CA ASN A 91 -2.92 11.14 1.78
C ASN A 91 -2.57 10.22 0.60
N MET A 92 -3.60 9.72 -0.05
CA MET A 92 -3.54 8.92 -1.27
C MET A 92 -4.39 9.60 -2.33
N PRO A 93 -3.85 10.64 -3.00
CA PRO A 93 -4.60 11.40 -3.99
C PRO A 93 -4.66 10.66 -5.33
N LEU A 94 -5.80 10.75 -5.99
CA LEU A 94 -6.04 10.35 -7.37
C LEU A 94 -6.64 11.54 -8.10
N ALA A 95 -6.01 12.01 -9.17
CA ALA A 95 -6.52 13.04 -10.04
C ALA A 95 -6.79 12.44 -11.42
N MET A 96 -7.99 12.64 -11.94
CA MET A 96 -8.40 12.15 -13.25
C MET A 96 -8.97 13.28 -14.10
N ARG A 97 -8.45 13.45 -15.28
CA ARG A 97 -9.06 14.27 -16.33
C ARG A 97 -10.09 13.41 -17.06
N LEU A 98 -11.33 13.85 -17.04
CA LEU A 98 -12.48 13.16 -17.61
C LEU A 98 -12.87 13.86 -18.90
N THR A 99 -13.07 13.11 -19.99
CA THR A 99 -13.55 13.60 -21.27
C THR A 99 -14.92 13.01 -21.58
N GLY A 100 -15.89 13.85 -21.86
CA GLY A 100 -17.30 13.51 -22.03
C GLY A 100 -18.19 14.30 -21.04
N GLN A 101 -19.50 14.05 -21.08
CA GLN A 101 -20.45 14.71 -20.19
C GLN A 101 -20.57 13.94 -18.87
N VAL A 102 -20.04 14.52 -17.81
CA VAL A 102 -20.09 13.92 -16.46
C VAL A 102 -21.46 14.09 -15.84
N ASN A 103 -22.11 13.01 -15.44
CA ASN A 103 -23.31 13.05 -14.61
C ASN A 103 -22.90 13.19 -13.13
N ALA A 104 -22.80 14.43 -12.64
CA ALA A 104 -22.38 14.73 -11.27
C ALA A 104 -23.31 14.11 -10.21
N THR A 105 -24.62 14.02 -10.48
CA THR A 105 -25.56 13.41 -9.55
C THR A 105 -25.32 11.90 -9.42
N ALA A 106 -25.11 11.19 -10.53
CA ALA A 106 -24.78 9.78 -10.52
C ALA A 106 -23.43 9.53 -9.82
N LEU A 107 -22.43 10.39 -10.07
CA LEU A 107 -21.12 10.29 -9.42
C LEU A 107 -21.21 10.53 -7.91
N ALA A 108 -21.99 11.51 -7.47
CA ALA A 108 -22.23 11.76 -6.05
C ALA A 108 -22.97 10.58 -5.36
N ARG A 109 -24.01 10.00 -6.03
CA ARG A 109 -24.69 8.78 -5.55
C ARG A 109 -23.72 7.62 -5.43
N ALA A 110 -22.84 7.42 -6.41
CA ALA A 110 -21.82 6.36 -6.39
C ALA A 110 -20.85 6.52 -5.21
N LEU A 111 -20.38 7.75 -4.94
CA LEU A 111 -19.52 8.03 -3.79
C LEU A 111 -20.22 7.76 -2.44
N VAL A 112 -21.49 8.15 -2.30
CA VAL A 112 -22.28 7.84 -1.09
C VAL A 112 -22.41 6.33 -0.91
N ALA A 113 -22.72 5.59 -1.97
CA ALA A 113 -22.84 4.14 -1.92
C ALA A 113 -21.55 3.43 -1.52
N LEU A 114 -20.38 3.93 -1.97
CA LEU A 114 -19.08 3.44 -1.51
C LEU A 114 -18.85 3.69 -0.01
N VAL A 115 -19.17 4.89 0.48
CA VAL A 115 -19.03 5.24 1.91
C VAL A 115 -19.98 4.42 2.78
N GLU A 116 -21.19 4.14 2.29
CA GLU A 116 -22.14 3.26 2.97
C GLU A 116 -21.65 1.82 3.02
N ARG A 117 -21.13 1.31 1.90
CA ARG A 117 -20.64 -0.05 1.74
C ARG A 117 -19.41 -0.35 2.60
N HIS A 118 -18.45 0.58 2.64
CA HIS A 118 -17.16 0.40 3.31
C HIS A 118 -17.05 1.27 4.56
N GLU A 119 -17.28 0.67 5.72
CA GLU A 119 -17.24 1.38 7.01
C GLU A 119 -15.89 2.05 7.29
N ALA A 120 -14.78 1.51 6.76
CA ALA A 120 -13.46 2.12 6.87
C ALA A 120 -13.42 3.58 6.36
N LEU A 121 -14.21 3.91 5.32
CA LEU A 121 -14.26 5.26 4.73
C LEU A 121 -14.92 6.30 5.66
N ARG A 122 -15.72 5.85 6.62
CA ARG A 122 -16.43 6.69 7.60
C ARG A 122 -16.06 6.37 9.05
N THR A 123 -14.94 5.67 9.26
CA THR A 123 -14.41 5.42 10.61
C THR A 123 -13.59 6.63 11.05
N ALA A 124 -14.07 7.34 12.06
CA ALA A 124 -13.33 8.38 12.77
C ALA A 124 -12.57 7.76 13.93
N ILE A 125 -11.40 8.31 14.27
CA ILE A 125 -10.56 7.85 15.37
C ILE A 125 -10.47 8.97 16.41
N VAL A 126 -10.96 8.68 17.61
CA VAL A 126 -10.96 9.62 18.72
C VAL A 126 -10.22 9.03 19.93
N GLU A 127 -9.82 9.88 20.84
CA GLU A 127 -9.23 9.48 22.12
C GLU A 127 -10.35 9.13 23.11
N ASP A 128 -10.29 7.95 23.73
CA ASP A 128 -11.19 7.56 24.81
C ASP A 128 -10.73 8.16 26.15
N HIS A 129 -11.51 7.96 27.21
CA HIS A 129 -11.27 8.53 28.54
C HIS A 129 -9.93 8.12 29.17
N ASP A 130 -9.36 7.00 28.78
CA ASP A 130 -8.07 6.46 29.23
C ASP A 130 -6.89 6.86 28.33
N GLY A 131 -7.13 7.70 27.30
CA GLY A 131 -6.10 8.12 26.36
C GLY A 131 -5.87 7.14 25.19
N THR A 132 -6.65 6.06 25.09
CA THR A 132 -6.51 5.09 23.99
C THR A 132 -7.32 5.49 22.76
N PRO A 133 -6.82 5.21 21.54
CA PRO A 133 -7.58 5.47 20.32
C PRO A 133 -8.71 4.46 20.16
N VAL A 134 -9.89 4.96 19.79
CA VAL A 134 -11.07 4.14 19.50
C VAL A 134 -11.77 4.65 18.24
N GLY A 135 -12.32 3.72 17.45
CA GLY A 135 -13.06 4.03 16.23
C GLY A 135 -14.54 4.31 16.49
N TYR A 136 -15.12 5.24 15.74
CA TYR A 136 -16.54 5.49 15.64
C TYR A 136 -16.98 5.62 14.19
N LEU A 137 -18.15 5.12 13.86
CA LEU A 137 -18.69 5.27 12.52
C LEU A 137 -19.41 6.62 12.39
N LEU A 138 -18.92 7.47 11.50
CA LEU A 138 -19.59 8.70 11.12
C LEU A 138 -20.88 8.39 10.35
N PRO A 139 -21.87 9.30 10.35
CA PRO A 139 -23.08 9.16 9.54
C PRO A 139 -22.73 9.12 8.06
N ILE A 140 -23.57 8.43 7.28
CA ILE A 140 -23.48 8.41 5.82
C ILE A 140 -23.71 9.84 5.30
N PRO A 141 -22.81 10.35 4.43
CA PRO A 141 -22.94 11.70 3.88
C PRO A 141 -24.13 11.82 2.93
N SER A 142 -24.62 13.04 2.73
CA SER A 142 -25.64 13.29 1.71
C SER A 142 -25.01 13.42 0.31
N VAL A 143 -25.83 13.13 -0.71
CA VAL A 143 -25.45 13.33 -2.13
C VAL A 143 -25.03 14.77 -2.42
N GLN A 144 -25.63 15.75 -1.71
CA GLN A 144 -25.37 17.18 -1.90
C GLN A 144 -24.00 17.60 -1.34
N THR A 145 -23.46 16.87 -0.38
CA THR A 145 -22.25 17.27 0.35
C THR A 145 -21.00 16.48 -0.04
N ILE A 146 -21.15 15.24 -0.57
CA ILE A 146 -20.04 14.34 -0.83
C ILE A 146 -19.16 14.79 -2.01
N LEU A 147 -19.75 15.48 -3.01
CA LEU A 147 -19.06 15.88 -4.24
C LEU A 147 -19.23 17.38 -4.51
N PRO A 148 -18.45 18.25 -3.89
CA PRO A 148 -18.39 19.67 -4.26
C PRO A 148 -18.02 19.85 -5.72
N CYS A 149 -18.83 20.62 -6.45
CA CYS A 149 -18.61 20.95 -7.85
C CYS A 149 -18.15 22.41 -8.00
N THR A 150 -17.22 22.64 -8.91
CA THR A 150 -16.71 23.98 -9.25
C THR A 150 -16.72 24.13 -10.76
N ASP A 151 -17.08 25.32 -11.24
CA ASP A 151 -17.10 25.64 -12.68
C ASP A 151 -15.96 26.60 -13.04
N TRP A 152 -15.10 26.19 -13.96
CA TRP A 152 -13.99 26.96 -14.52
C TRP A 152 -14.08 27.10 -16.04
N GLN A 153 -15.26 26.88 -16.62
CA GLN A 153 -15.44 26.90 -18.08
C GLN A 153 -15.16 28.29 -18.67
N ASP A 154 -15.45 29.35 -17.92
CA ASP A 154 -15.25 30.74 -18.34
C ASP A 154 -13.80 31.26 -18.17
N LEU A 155 -12.91 30.47 -17.53
CA LEU A 155 -11.52 30.86 -17.38
C LEU A 155 -10.78 30.75 -18.74
N ASP A 156 -9.85 31.65 -19.00
CA ASP A 156 -8.95 31.49 -20.14
C ASP A 156 -8.08 30.23 -20.02
N PRO A 157 -7.61 29.68 -21.15
CA PRO A 157 -6.91 28.38 -21.14
C PRO A 157 -5.67 28.33 -20.26
N GLN A 158 -4.90 29.42 -20.19
CA GLN A 158 -3.64 29.45 -19.42
C GLN A 158 -3.95 29.52 -17.91
N THR A 159 -4.89 30.38 -17.49
CA THR A 159 -5.35 30.45 -16.11
C THR A 159 -5.96 29.12 -15.67
N ARG A 160 -6.78 28.50 -16.52
CA ARG A 160 -7.41 27.20 -16.27
C ARG A 160 -6.34 26.11 -16.04
N GLN A 161 -5.33 26.05 -16.89
CA GLN A 161 -4.25 25.07 -16.72
C GLN A 161 -3.49 25.28 -15.41
N THR A 162 -3.17 26.54 -15.07
CA THR A 162 -2.48 26.89 -13.82
C THR A 162 -3.33 26.52 -12.60
N GLN A 163 -4.63 26.86 -12.64
CA GLN A 163 -5.56 26.52 -11.55
C GLN A 163 -5.76 25.00 -11.42
N THR A 164 -5.76 24.24 -12.51
CA THR A 164 -5.85 22.79 -12.52
C THR A 164 -4.67 22.17 -11.77
N THR A 165 -3.44 22.57 -12.09
CA THR A 165 -2.25 22.09 -11.38
C THR A 165 -2.30 22.45 -9.89
N LEU A 166 -2.64 23.70 -9.59
CA LEU A 166 -2.74 24.15 -8.20
C LEU A 166 -3.84 23.42 -7.40
N ALA A 167 -4.99 23.11 -8.03
CA ALA A 167 -6.05 22.34 -7.36
C ALA A 167 -5.62 20.90 -7.03
N ILE A 168 -4.87 20.24 -7.91
CA ILE A 168 -4.31 18.91 -7.67
C ILE A 168 -3.35 18.95 -6.47
N GLU A 169 -2.42 19.91 -6.47
CA GLU A 169 -1.44 20.10 -5.40
C GLU A 169 -2.12 20.43 -4.05
N GLN A 170 -3.09 21.35 -4.05
CA GLN A 170 -3.83 21.74 -2.85
C GLN A 170 -4.65 20.58 -2.28
N GLU A 171 -5.30 19.77 -3.12
CA GLU A 171 -6.06 18.61 -2.67
C GLU A 171 -5.13 17.54 -2.07
N ALA A 172 -4.00 17.27 -2.71
CA ALA A 172 -2.99 16.33 -2.21
C ALA A 172 -2.39 16.79 -0.87
N ALA A 173 -2.17 18.10 -0.71
CA ALA A 173 -1.56 18.70 0.47
C ALA A 173 -2.53 18.95 1.64
N LYS A 174 -3.85 18.85 1.43
CA LYS A 174 -4.85 19.13 2.46
C LYS A 174 -4.92 17.98 3.48
N PRO A 175 -4.60 18.21 4.77
CA PRO A 175 -4.68 17.15 5.79
C PRO A 175 -6.14 16.73 6.05
N PHE A 176 -6.30 15.56 6.67
CA PHE A 176 -7.57 15.09 7.24
C PHE A 176 -7.56 15.31 8.76
N ASP A 177 -8.73 15.67 9.31
CA ASP A 177 -9.00 15.54 10.74
C ASP A 177 -9.54 14.13 11.00
N LEU A 178 -8.69 13.24 11.55
CA LEU A 178 -9.03 11.84 11.76
C LEU A 178 -10.21 11.63 12.72
N ALA A 179 -10.54 12.64 13.53
CA ALA A 179 -11.64 12.58 14.49
C ALA A 179 -13.00 13.02 13.90
N ARG A 180 -13.01 13.71 12.75
CA ARG A 180 -14.23 14.36 12.24
C ARG A 180 -14.49 14.17 10.76
N ASP A 181 -13.44 14.01 9.95
CA ASP A 181 -13.58 13.88 8.51
C ASP A 181 -13.90 12.44 8.10
N LEU A 182 -14.67 12.29 7.02
CA LEU A 182 -14.65 11.05 6.27
C LEU A 182 -13.23 10.81 5.77
N SER A 183 -12.79 9.57 5.74
CA SER A 183 -11.45 9.21 5.23
C SER A 183 -11.35 9.28 3.69
N LEU A 184 -12.39 9.74 3.02
CA LEU A 184 -12.51 9.95 1.59
C LEU A 184 -12.98 11.37 1.33
N ARG A 185 -12.29 12.10 0.42
CA ARG A 185 -12.73 13.38 -0.12
C ARG A 185 -12.79 13.29 -1.64
N ALA A 186 -13.78 13.94 -2.23
CA ALA A 186 -13.90 14.06 -3.68
C ALA A 186 -14.22 15.50 -4.07
N ARG A 187 -13.82 15.91 -5.29
CA ARG A 187 -14.16 17.19 -5.89
C ARG A 187 -14.26 17.04 -7.41
N LEU A 188 -15.25 17.70 -8.02
CA LEU A 188 -15.42 17.77 -9.46
C LEU A 188 -15.26 19.21 -9.93
N ILE A 189 -14.41 19.43 -10.94
CA ILE A 189 -14.16 20.76 -11.51
C ILE A 189 -14.44 20.69 -13.01
N TYR A 190 -15.44 21.42 -13.49
CA TYR A 190 -15.73 21.51 -14.92
C TYR A 190 -14.72 22.43 -15.59
N LEU A 191 -14.01 21.91 -16.59
CA LEU A 191 -13.02 22.64 -17.37
C LEU A 191 -13.59 23.15 -18.70
N SER A 192 -14.54 22.41 -19.26
CA SER A 192 -15.35 22.77 -20.42
C SER A 192 -16.67 22.01 -20.40
N THR A 193 -17.52 22.16 -21.41
CA THR A 193 -18.77 21.40 -21.56
C THR A 193 -18.56 19.89 -21.64
N ASN A 194 -17.36 19.44 -22.11
CA ASN A 194 -17.03 18.04 -22.31
C ASN A 194 -15.75 17.62 -21.58
N GLU A 195 -15.30 18.40 -20.60
CA GLU A 195 -14.08 18.07 -19.88
C GLU A 195 -14.20 18.48 -18.42
N ALA A 196 -13.82 17.59 -17.53
CA ALA A 196 -13.79 17.84 -16.09
C ALA A 196 -12.53 17.25 -15.44
N LEU A 197 -12.11 17.82 -14.32
CA LEU A 197 -11.11 17.25 -13.42
C LEU A 197 -11.86 16.64 -12.22
N PHE A 198 -11.67 15.36 -12.01
CA PHE A 198 -12.14 14.65 -10.82
C PHE A 198 -10.97 14.38 -9.90
N LEU A 199 -11.08 14.87 -8.68
CA LEU A 199 -10.10 14.67 -7.59
C LEU A 199 -10.73 13.76 -6.56
N LEU A 200 -9.99 12.71 -6.17
CA LEU A 200 -10.38 11.78 -5.12
C LEU A 200 -9.17 11.60 -4.20
N THR A 201 -9.33 11.82 -2.91
CA THR A 201 -8.25 11.60 -1.94
C THR A 201 -8.75 10.70 -0.84
N LEU A 202 -8.04 9.60 -0.64
CA LEU A 202 -8.25 8.66 0.47
C LEU A 202 -7.19 8.89 1.54
N HIS A 203 -7.54 8.84 2.81
CA HIS A 203 -6.56 8.78 3.89
C HIS A 203 -6.13 7.32 4.11
N HIS A 204 -4.84 7.10 4.31
CA HIS A 204 -4.27 5.74 4.44
C HIS A 204 -4.85 4.93 5.61
N GLN A 205 -5.47 5.57 6.64
CA GLN A 205 -6.18 4.85 7.72
C GLN A 205 -7.36 4.00 7.21
N ALA A 206 -7.93 4.38 6.07
CA ALA A 206 -9.10 3.72 5.48
C ALA A 206 -8.76 2.88 4.25
N GLY A 207 -7.50 2.86 3.81
CA GLY A 207 -7.15 2.09 2.64
C GLY A 207 -5.66 2.05 2.32
N ASP A 208 -5.34 1.24 1.35
CA ASP A 208 -4.01 1.02 0.78
C ASP A 208 -4.09 1.00 -0.76
N GLY A 209 -3.00 0.70 -1.45
CA GLY A 209 -2.99 0.66 -2.91
C GLY A 209 -4.00 -0.33 -3.51
N VAL A 210 -4.19 -1.50 -2.89
CA VAL A 210 -5.21 -2.48 -3.33
C VAL A 210 -6.62 -1.93 -3.10
N SER A 211 -6.84 -1.27 -1.96
CA SER A 211 -8.11 -0.61 -1.65
C SER A 211 -8.47 0.47 -2.67
N MET A 212 -7.48 1.25 -3.15
CA MET A 212 -7.71 2.25 -4.19
C MET A 212 -8.18 1.59 -5.50
N GLY A 213 -7.58 0.45 -5.86
CA GLY A 213 -8.02 -0.34 -7.02
C GLY A 213 -9.46 -0.86 -6.88
N ILE A 214 -9.84 -1.36 -5.69
CA ILE A 214 -11.20 -1.79 -5.40
C ILE A 214 -12.17 -0.61 -5.50
N LEU A 215 -11.85 0.52 -4.86
CA LEU A 215 -12.69 1.72 -4.87
C LEU A 215 -12.92 2.27 -6.27
N THR A 216 -11.89 2.31 -7.13
CA THR A 216 -12.05 2.79 -8.51
C THR A 216 -12.91 1.86 -9.34
N GLN A 217 -12.80 0.54 -9.19
CA GLN A 217 -13.65 -0.43 -9.88
C GLN A 217 -15.11 -0.36 -9.42
N GLU A 218 -15.34 -0.28 -8.11
CA GLU A 218 -16.69 -0.17 -7.56
C GLU A 218 -17.32 1.21 -7.85
N LEU A 219 -16.51 2.28 -7.92
CA LEU A 219 -16.97 3.60 -8.36
C LEU A 219 -17.47 3.58 -9.81
N ASP A 220 -16.73 2.94 -10.72
CA ASP A 220 -17.16 2.77 -12.11
C ASP A 220 -18.48 1.99 -12.21
N LEU A 221 -18.56 0.85 -11.51
CA LEU A 221 -19.76 0.02 -11.47
C LEU A 221 -20.98 0.79 -10.95
N ALA A 222 -20.83 1.50 -9.83
CA ALA A 222 -21.92 2.29 -9.24
C ALA A 222 -22.29 3.49 -10.12
N TYR A 223 -21.32 4.19 -10.69
CA TYR A 223 -21.55 5.30 -11.59
C TYR A 223 -22.37 4.88 -12.83
N ARG A 224 -22.00 3.75 -13.48
CA ARG A 224 -22.76 3.18 -14.62
C ARG A 224 -24.20 2.86 -14.24
N ALA A 225 -24.41 2.22 -13.07
CA ALA A 225 -25.74 1.87 -12.60
C ALA A 225 -26.59 3.14 -12.36
N TYR A 226 -26.05 4.12 -11.65
CA TYR A 226 -26.78 5.36 -11.35
C TYR A 226 -26.98 6.27 -12.57
N CYS A 227 -26.16 6.19 -13.59
CA CYS A 227 -26.45 6.83 -14.89
C CYS A 227 -27.67 6.26 -15.58
N GLN A 228 -28.07 5.03 -15.23
CA GLN A 228 -29.27 4.32 -15.72
C GLN A 228 -30.40 4.28 -14.68
N ASP A 229 -30.31 5.07 -13.62
CA ASP A 229 -31.25 5.07 -12.47
C ASP A 229 -31.45 3.68 -11.85
N GLN A 230 -30.40 2.83 -11.86
CA GLN A 230 -30.37 1.51 -11.24
C GLN A 230 -29.49 1.51 -10.00
N GLU A 231 -29.74 0.58 -9.07
CA GLU A 231 -28.84 0.33 -7.95
C GLU A 231 -27.66 -0.54 -8.40
N PRO A 232 -26.43 -0.30 -7.85
CA PRO A 232 -25.27 -1.08 -8.23
C PRO A 232 -25.39 -2.55 -7.79
N ALA A 233 -25.14 -3.46 -8.71
CA ALA A 233 -25.20 -4.91 -8.49
C ALA A 233 -23.86 -5.47 -8.01
N TRP A 234 -23.51 -5.20 -6.76
CA TRP A 234 -22.34 -5.81 -6.12
C TRP A 234 -22.72 -6.87 -5.07
N ALA A 235 -21.85 -7.87 -4.88
CA ALA A 235 -22.02 -8.86 -3.83
C ALA A 235 -21.87 -8.21 -2.45
N PRO A 236 -22.61 -8.67 -1.42
CA PRO A 236 -22.37 -8.23 -0.05
C PRO A 236 -20.92 -8.49 0.38
N LEU A 237 -20.36 -7.62 1.19
CA LEU A 237 -19.07 -7.88 1.82
C LEU A 237 -19.24 -8.98 2.88
N ALA A 238 -18.32 -9.92 2.91
CA ALA A 238 -18.32 -10.98 3.91
C ALA A 238 -18.06 -10.43 5.32
N VAL A 239 -17.23 -9.40 5.43
CA VAL A 239 -16.82 -8.75 6.67
C VAL A 239 -16.55 -7.26 6.42
N GLN A 240 -16.52 -6.46 7.49
CA GLN A 240 -16.03 -5.10 7.46
C GLN A 240 -14.58 -5.00 7.96
N TYR A 241 -13.95 -3.86 7.72
CA TYR A 241 -12.55 -3.66 8.13
C TYR A 241 -12.36 -3.74 9.66
N SER A 242 -13.33 -3.28 10.44
CA SER A 242 -13.32 -3.43 11.89
C SER A 242 -13.33 -4.88 12.35
N ASP A 243 -14.01 -5.78 11.62
CA ASP A 243 -14.00 -7.22 11.90
C ASP A 243 -12.61 -7.83 11.66
N TRP A 244 -11.95 -7.41 10.57
CA TRP A 244 -10.56 -7.79 10.32
C TRP A 244 -9.62 -7.25 11.41
N ALA A 245 -9.82 -6.03 11.89
CA ALA A 245 -9.03 -5.46 12.99
C ALA A 245 -9.18 -6.26 14.29
N ALA A 246 -10.38 -6.69 14.64
CA ALA A 246 -10.64 -7.57 15.78
C ALA A 246 -9.99 -8.95 15.60
N TRP A 247 -10.11 -9.51 14.39
CA TRP A 247 -9.45 -10.76 14.05
C TRP A 247 -7.92 -10.64 14.13
N GLN A 248 -7.33 -9.55 13.61
CA GLN A 248 -5.89 -9.31 13.66
C GLN A 248 -5.36 -9.36 15.09
N GLN A 249 -6.03 -8.71 16.03
CA GLN A 249 -5.63 -8.72 17.44
C GLN A 249 -5.70 -10.13 18.05
N THR A 250 -6.78 -10.85 17.78
CA THR A 250 -6.98 -12.21 18.31
C THR A 250 -5.99 -13.20 17.69
N ALA A 251 -5.78 -13.14 16.38
CA ALA A 251 -4.85 -14.02 15.68
C ALA A 251 -3.40 -13.77 16.08
N LEU A 252 -3.03 -12.50 16.24
CA LEU A 252 -1.68 -12.14 16.63
C LEU A 252 -1.36 -12.58 18.07
N ALA A 253 -2.33 -12.49 18.99
CA ALA A 253 -2.13 -12.87 20.38
C ALA A 253 -1.74 -14.35 20.57
N GLN A 254 -2.09 -15.24 19.63
CA GLN A 254 -1.83 -16.67 19.75
C GLN A 254 -0.33 -17.02 19.63
N ASP A 255 0.43 -16.32 18.79
CA ASP A 255 1.83 -16.66 18.50
C ASP A 255 2.77 -15.44 18.42
N LEU A 256 2.33 -14.30 18.98
CA LEU A 256 3.05 -13.01 18.93
C LEU A 256 4.50 -13.13 19.38
N GLU A 257 4.75 -13.75 20.53
CA GLU A 257 6.10 -13.89 21.09
C GLU A 257 7.01 -14.71 20.15
N ALA A 258 6.48 -15.80 19.59
CA ALA A 258 7.24 -16.62 18.65
C ALA A 258 7.60 -15.84 17.36
N LYS A 259 6.66 -15.06 16.81
CA LYS A 259 6.89 -14.18 15.65
C LYS A 259 7.93 -13.11 15.95
N ILE A 260 7.83 -12.43 17.08
CA ILE A 260 8.80 -11.44 17.51
C ILE A 260 10.20 -12.05 17.66
N ASN A 261 10.31 -13.23 18.28
CA ASN A 261 11.61 -13.90 18.46
C ASN A 261 12.23 -14.29 17.12
N ARG A 262 11.45 -14.79 16.15
CA ARG A 262 11.95 -15.06 14.78
C ARG A 262 12.40 -13.79 14.08
N ALA A 263 11.61 -12.70 14.19
CA ALA A 263 11.97 -11.41 13.61
C ALA A 263 13.23 -10.80 14.25
N LYS A 264 13.37 -10.89 15.57
CA LYS A 264 14.61 -10.49 16.31
C LYS A 264 15.81 -11.27 15.83
N ALA A 265 15.70 -12.59 15.70
CA ALA A 265 16.78 -13.43 15.20
C ALA A 265 17.21 -13.05 13.76
N ARG A 266 16.21 -12.75 12.89
CA ARG A 266 16.45 -12.32 11.52
C ARG A 266 17.16 -10.96 11.44
N LEU A 267 16.89 -10.06 12.36
CA LEU A 267 17.42 -8.69 12.42
C LEU A 267 18.61 -8.53 13.38
N ALA A 268 19.12 -9.60 13.96
CA ALA A 268 20.16 -9.54 15.01
C ALA A 268 21.44 -8.80 14.58
N ASN A 269 21.80 -8.90 13.30
CA ASN A 269 22.97 -8.23 12.72
C ASN A 269 22.61 -7.01 11.86
N ALA A 270 21.33 -6.56 11.90
CA ALA A 270 20.90 -5.41 11.15
C ALA A 270 21.59 -4.14 11.66
N PRO A 271 22.09 -3.27 10.76
CA PRO A 271 22.63 -1.98 11.16
C PRO A 271 21.53 -1.10 11.77
N GLU A 272 21.91 -0.20 12.68
CA GLU A 272 20.95 0.75 13.28
C GLU A 272 20.33 1.68 12.22
N SER A 273 21.07 1.99 11.16
CA SER A 273 20.61 2.83 10.07
C SER A 273 21.41 2.62 8.78
N LEU A 274 20.80 2.94 7.66
CA LEU A 274 21.43 3.04 6.35
C LEU A 274 22.03 4.44 6.19
N THR A 275 23.36 4.53 6.04
CA THR A 275 24.12 5.80 5.96
C THR A 275 24.37 6.20 4.50
N LEU A 276 23.32 6.56 3.77
CA LEU A 276 23.45 7.08 2.40
C LEU A 276 24.27 8.40 2.38
N PRO A 277 25.03 8.66 1.31
CA PRO A 277 25.75 9.93 1.15
C PRO A 277 24.74 11.07 0.98
N LEU A 278 24.61 11.91 2.01
CA LEU A 278 23.66 13.02 2.02
C LEU A 278 24.28 14.25 1.32
N ASP A 279 23.49 14.93 0.47
CA ASP A 279 23.87 16.23 -0.10
C ASP A 279 23.61 17.37 0.92
N HIS A 280 22.61 17.19 1.79
CA HIS A 280 22.23 18.15 2.82
C HIS A 280 22.22 17.51 4.21
N PRO A 281 22.59 18.24 5.26
CA PRO A 281 22.64 17.70 6.62
C PRO A 281 21.25 17.31 7.12
N ARG A 282 21.16 16.17 7.81
CA ARG A 282 19.93 15.66 8.40
C ARG A 282 19.56 16.45 9.66
N HIS A 283 18.49 17.24 9.58
CA HIS A 283 17.91 17.95 10.73
C HIS A 283 16.64 17.23 11.21
N ALA A 284 16.42 17.20 12.53
CA ALA A 284 15.24 16.54 13.11
C ALA A 284 13.92 17.21 12.68
N GLN A 285 13.92 18.52 12.49
CA GLN A 285 12.75 19.32 12.09
C GLN A 285 12.81 19.73 10.61
N ARG A 286 13.00 18.78 9.70
CA ARG A 286 12.92 19.06 8.26
C ARG A 286 11.50 18.82 7.73
N ALA A 287 11.15 19.48 6.64
CA ALA A 287 9.84 19.35 6.02
C ALA A 287 9.64 17.97 5.33
N ARG A 288 10.74 17.26 5.03
CA ARG A 288 10.76 16.01 4.25
C ARG A 288 10.09 16.19 2.89
N ARG A 289 10.44 17.23 2.17
CA ARG A 289 9.85 17.53 0.86
C ARG A 289 10.06 16.35 -0.10
N ALA A 290 8.97 15.80 -0.61
CA ALA A 290 9.08 14.76 -1.61
C ALA A 290 9.51 15.33 -2.96
N ALA A 291 10.44 14.63 -3.62
CA ALA A 291 10.71 14.80 -5.04
C ALA A 291 10.71 13.44 -5.73
N TYR A 292 10.54 13.43 -7.03
CA TYR A 292 10.38 12.20 -7.80
C TYR A 292 11.25 12.22 -9.04
N LEU A 293 12.04 11.16 -9.24
CA LEU A 293 12.84 10.91 -10.42
C LEU A 293 12.25 9.71 -11.17
N PRO A 294 11.63 9.89 -12.35
CA PRO A 294 11.09 8.76 -13.10
C PRO A 294 12.20 7.87 -13.65
N ILE A 295 11.93 6.56 -13.67
CA ILE A 295 12.75 5.54 -14.33
C ILE A 295 11.87 4.59 -15.12
N GLU A 296 12.45 3.94 -16.12
CA GLU A 296 11.82 2.87 -16.89
C GLU A 296 12.80 1.72 -17.04
N LEU A 297 12.31 0.51 -16.79
CA LEU A 297 12.99 -0.73 -17.17
C LEU A 297 12.33 -1.24 -18.44
N ASP A 298 13.04 -1.23 -19.55
CA ASP A 298 12.49 -1.70 -20.82
C ASP A 298 12.14 -3.20 -20.79
N ALA A 299 11.24 -3.62 -21.67
CA ALA A 299 10.76 -4.99 -21.68
C ALA A 299 11.88 -6.02 -21.95
N THR A 300 12.95 -5.63 -22.64
CA THR A 300 14.09 -6.52 -22.93
C THR A 300 14.88 -6.81 -21.66
N LEU A 301 15.18 -5.77 -20.90
CA LEU A 301 15.86 -5.90 -19.59
C LEU A 301 15.00 -6.70 -18.62
N VAL A 302 13.70 -6.38 -18.55
CA VAL A 302 12.76 -7.12 -17.69
C VAL A 302 12.75 -8.61 -18.03
N ALA A 303 12.65 -8.99 -19.31
CA ALA A 303 12.69 -10.38 -19.73
C ALA A 303 14.01 -11.09 -19.34
N GLN A 304 15.15 -10.39 -19.40
CA GLN A 304 16.43 -10.93 -18.95
C GLN A 304 16.47 -11.13 -17.43
N LEU A 305 15.94 -10.18 -16.66
CA LEU A 305 15.84 -10.29 -15.20
C LEU A 305 14.88 -11.40 -14.77
N GLU A 306 13.77 -11.59 -15.47
CA GLU A 306 12.84 -12.70 -15.27
C GLU A 306 13.48 -14.05 -15.57
N ALA A 307 14.25 -14.15 -16.65
CA ALA A 307 15.01 -15.36 -16.97
C ALA A 307 16.06 -15.68 -15.88
N LEU A 308 16.75 -14.66 -15.36
CA LEU A 308 17.67 -14.81 -14.22
C LEU A 308 16.93 -15.27 -12.95
N ALA A 309 15.77 -14.67 -12.66
CA ALA A 309 14.94 -15.08 -11.54
C ALA A 309 14.51 -16.56 -11.65
N GLN A 310 14.13 -17.01 -12.85
CA GLN A 310 13.79 -18.42 -13.10
C GLN A 310 14.99 -19.34 -12.90
N GLN A 311 16.19 -18.98 -13.40
CA GLN A 311 17.42 -19.73 -13.20
C GLN A 311 17.78 -19.86 -11.72
N CYS A 312 17.59 -18.80 -10.95
CA CYS A 312 17.80 -18.77 -9.49
C CYS A 312 16.60 -19.34 -8.69
N GLN A 313 15.58 -19.86 -9.35
CA GLN A 313 14.34 -20.38 -8.73
C GLN A 313 13.69 -19.39 -7.76
N THR A 314 13.62 -18.12 -8.15
CA THR A 314 13.06 -17.04 -7.35
C THR A 314 12.17 -16.11 -8.18
N THR A 315 11.75 -14.98 -7.63
CA THR A 315 10.89 -13.99 -8.28
C THR A 315 11.70 -12.78 -8.76
N LEU A 316 11.17 -12.04 -9.75
CA LEU A 316 11.75 -10.78 -10.19
C LEU A 316 11.91 -9.79 -9.02
N PHE A 317 10.94 -9.73 -8.09
CA PHE A 317 11.05 -8.94 -6.86
C PHE A 317 12.35 -9.23 -6.09
N THR A 318 12.70 -10.53 -5.93
CA THR A 318 13.90 -10.93 -5.20
C THR A 318 15.19 -10.50 -5.91
N VAL A 319 15.20 -10.58 -7.24
CA VAL A 319 16.32 -10.09 -8.05
C VAL A 319 16.47 -8.57 -7.92
N MET A 320 15.37 -7.84 -7.99
CA MET A 320 15.35 -6.38 -7.79
C MET A 320 15.77 -5.98 -6.37
N LEU A 321 15.32 -6.72 -5.35
CA LEU A 321 15.74 -6.51 -3.96
C LEU A 321 17.25 -6.70 -3.80
N ALA A 322 17.83 -7.75 -4.40
CA ALA A 322 19.26 -8.00 -4.39
C ALA A 322 20.06 -6.89 -5.07
N ALA A 323 19.63 -6.45 -6.25
CA ALA A 323 20.27 -5.36 -6.99
C ALA A 323 20.19 -4.03 -6.23
N TYR A 324 18.99 -3.69 -5.72
CA TYR A 324 18.78 -2.48 -4.95
C TYR A 324 19.59 -2.48 -3.65
N GLY A 325 19.63 -3.62 -2.93
CA GLY A 325 20.45 -3.78 -1.73
C GLY A 325 21.93 -3.62 -1.99
N ALA A 326 22.47 -4.22 -3.08
CA ALA A 326 23.85 -4.05 -3.48
C ALA A 326 24.19 -2.59 -3.79
N THR A 327 23.31 -1.88 -4.49
CA THR A 327 23.47 -0.45 -4.80
C THR A 327 23.49 0.38 -3.52
N LEU A 328 22.52 0.19 -2.63
CA LEU A 328 22.43 0.91 -1.37
C LEU A 328 23.62 0.66 -0.46
N GLY A 329 24.06 -0.61 -0.32
CA GLY A 329 25.22 -0.97 0.50
C GLY A 329 26.50 -0.36 -0.03
N ARG A 330 26.68 -0.35 -1.37
CA ARG A 330 27.84 0.30 -2.00
C ARG A 330 27.85 1.81 -1.77
N LEU A 331 26.69 2.47 -1.90
CA LEU A 331 26.56 3.90 -1.65
C LEU A 331 26.81 4.25 -0.19
N ALA A 332 26.31 3.43 0.72
CA ALA A 332 26.47 3.63 2.17
C ALA A 332 27.83 3.17 2.73
N GLY A 333 28.61 2.41 1.96
CA GLY A 333 29.84 1.77 2.46
C GLY A 333 29.56 0.70 3.53
N GLN A 334 28.40 0.02 3.45
CA GLN A 334 27.94 -0.95 4.45
C GLN A 334 27.78 -2.34 3.80
N ASN A 335 28.20 -3.37 4.53
CA ASN A 335 28.02 -4.77 4.10
C ASN A 335 26.68 -5.35 4.55
N ASP A 336 26.00 -4.74 5.52
CA ASP A 336 24.67 -5.11 5.95
C ASP A 336 23.71 -3.96 5.72
N VAL A 337 22.59 -4.23 5.08
CA VAL A 337 21.54 -3.26 4.81
C VAL A 337 20.18 -3.83 5.18
N VAL A 338 19.24 -2.98 5.56
CA VAL A 338 17.84 -3.35 5.73
C VAL A 338 16.99 -2.53 4.77
N ILE A 339 16.15 -3.21 3.99
CA ILE A 339 15.24 -2.57 3.04
C ILE A 339 13.81 -2.84 3.48
N GLY A 340 13.00 -1.77 3.54
CA GLY A 340 11.56 -1.89 3.74
C GLY A 340 10.87 -2.38 2.46
N SER A 341 9.86 -3.23 2.59
CA SER A 341 8.99 -3.56 1.46
C SER A 341 7.55 -3.75 1.90
N PRO A 342 6.55 -3.14 1.22
CA PRO A 342 5.15 -3.32 1.56
C PRO A 342 4.66 -4.69 1.11
N VAL A 343 3.79 -5.30 1.92
CA VAL A 343 3.01 -6.50 1.58
C VAL A 343 1.53 -6.21 1.74
N ALA A 344 0.71 -6.75 0.84
CA ALA A 344 -0.70 -6.40 0.76
C ALA A 344 -1.54 -6.81 2.00
N GLY A 345 -1.07 -7.74 2.83
CA GLY A 345 -1.78 -8.20 4.04
C GLY A 345 -3.10 -8.94 3.77
N ARG A 346 -3.41 -9.27 2.50
CA ARG A 346 -4.64 -9.96 2.09
C ARG A 346 -4.38 -11.45 1.90
N ASN A 347 -4.11 -12.13 3.00
CA ASN A 347 -3.81 -13.57 3.06
C ASN A 347 -5.06 -14.43 3.36
N ARG A 348 -6.23 -13.83 3.40
CA ARG A 348 -7.55 -14.48 3.57
C ARG A 348 -8.46 -14.06 2.45
N ILE A 349 -9.32 -15.00 2.02
CA ILE A 349 -10.23 -14.73 0.90
C ILE A 349 -11.26 -13.64 1.24
N GLU A 350 -11.69 -13.58 2.51
CA GLU A 350 -12.64 -12.60 3.02
C GLU A 350 -12.10 -11.16 2.90
N THR A 351 -10.77 -11.00 2.77
CA THR A 351 -10.10 -9.68 2.66
C THR A 351 -9.85 -9.25 1.22
N GLU A 352 -10.13 -10.10 0.20
CA GLU A 352 -9.84 -9.76 -1.21
C GLU A 352 -10.59 -8.51 -1.69
N GLY A 353 -11.89 -8.39 -1.33
CA GLY A 353 -12.73 -7.24 -1.68
C GLY A 353 -12.83 -6.18 -0.58
N LEU A 354 -12.03 -6.26 0.47
CA LEU A 354 -12.14 -5.37 1.62
C LEU A 354 -11.36 -4.07 1.39
N VAL A 355 -12.00 -2.94 1.59
CA VAL A 355 -11.35 -1.62 1.68
C VAL A 355 -10.89 -1.40 3.11
N GLY A 356 -9.61 -1.07 3.28
CA GLY A 356 -9.00 -0.86 4.60
C GLY A 356 -7.47 -0.81 4.53
N PHE A 357 -6.85 -0.41 5.61
CA PHE A 357 -5.39 -0.35 5.74
C PHE A 357 -4.82 -1.73 6.13
N LEU A 358 -4.79 -2.66 5.15
CA LEU A 358 -4.31 -4.02 5.35
C LEU A 358 -2.82 -4.19 5.07
N VAL A 359 -2.22 -3.24 4.34
CA VAL A 359 -0.80 -3.29 4.00
C VAL A 359 0.05 -3.34 5.28
N ASN A 360 1.02 -4.23 5.29
CA ASN A 360 2.07 -4.27 6.30
C ASN A 360 3.44 -3.99 5.65
N THR A 361 4.45 -3.72 6.45
CA THR A 361 5.80 -3.46 5.98
C THR A 361 6.75 -4.53 6.50
N LEU A 362 7.49 -5.16 5.61
CA LEU A 362 8.55 -6.10 5.96
C LEU A 362 9.90 -5.38 6.03
N ALA A 363 10.67 -5.68 7.06
CA ALA A 363 12.09 -5.33 7.14
C ALA A 363 12.91 -6.50 6.61
N LEU A 364 13.62 -6.29 5.49
CA LEU A 364 14.36 -7.30 4.75
C LEU A 364 15.86 -7.06 4.91
N PRO A 365 16.54 -7.75 5.85
CA PRO A 365 17.99 -7.63 6.00
C PRO A 365 18.70 -8.36 4.85
N LEU A 366 19.77 -7.76 4.34
CA LEU A 366 20.66 -8.30 3.34
C LEU A 366 22.10 -8.13 3.80
N ASN A 367 22.84 -9.23 3.86
CA ASN A 367 24.28 -9.22 4.02
C ASN A 367 24.93 -9.28 2.63
N LEU A 368 25.82 -8.35 2.33
CA LEU A 368 26.48 -8.16 1.04
C LEU A 368 27.93 -8.68 1.04
N ASP A 369 28.43 -9.09 2.20
CA ASP A 369 29.83 -9.43 2.40
C ASP A 369 30.25 -10.63 1.53
N GLU A 370 31.35 -10.48 0.78
CA GLU A 370 31.95 -11.52 -0.10
C GLU A 370 30.93 -12.21 -1.05
N ALA A 371 29.78 -11.58 -1.36
CA ALA A 371 28.73 -12.18 -2.18
C ALA A 371 28.98 -11.95 -3.67
N THR A 372 28.89 -13.00 -4.47
CA THR A 372 28.67 -12.87 -5.92
C THR A 372 27.23 -12.43 -6.19
N GLY A 373 26.92 -12.04 -7.43
CA GLY A 373 25.53 -11.64 -7.77
C GLY A 373 24.51 -12.78 -7.51
N ILE A 374 24.88 -14.03 -7.77
CA ILE A 374 24.00 -15.20 -7.52
C ILE A 374 23.86 -15.46 -6.02
N ASP A 375 24.95 -15.35 -5.25
CA ASP A 375 24.89 -15.50 -3.79
C ASP A 375 23.97 -14.44 -3.17
N LEU A 376 24.04 -13.21 -3.67
CA LEU A 376 23.22 -12.13 -3.18
C LEU A 376 21.73 -12.36 -3.48
N ILE A 377 21.39 -12.88 -4.66
CA ILE A 377 20.01 -13.28 -4.99
C ILE A 377 19.55 -14.41 -4.06
N ALA A 378 20.40 -15.38 -3.74
CA ALA A 378 20.07 -16.46 -2.81
C ALA A 378 19.85 -15.94 -1.38
N ARG A 379 20.68 -14.99 -0.91
CA ARG A 379 20.52 -14.33 0.40
C ARG A 379 19.22 -13.49 0.43
N ALA A 380 18.93 -12.74 -0.62
CA ALA A 380 17.68 -11.99 -0.76
C ALA A 380 16.47 -12.92 -0.72
N ARG A 381 16.51 -14.05 -1.43
CA ARG A 381 15.46 -15.07 -1.39
C ARG A 381 15.22 -15.57 0.04
N THR A 382 16.29 -15.95 0.75
CA THR A 382 16.19 -16.42 2.13
C THR A 382 15.58 -15.37 3.05
N SER A 383 15.97 -14.09 2.91
CA SER A 383 15.42 -12.96 3.68
C SER A 383 13.94 -12.78 3.41
N VAL A 384 13.51 -12.79 2.14
CA VAL A 384 12.11 -12.66 1.72
C VAL A 384 11.26 -13.81 2.25
N GLU A 385 11.69 -15.07 2.02
CA GLU A 385 10.97 -16.26 2.49
C GLU A 385 10.78 -16.24 4.01
N ALA A 386 11.84 -15.90 4.76
CA ALA A 386 11.78 -15.81 6.23
C ALA A 386 10.87 -14.68 6.71
N ALA A 387 10.85 -13.54 6.02
CA ALA A 387 9.98 -12.41 6.39
C ALA A 387 8.50 -12.68 6.09
N LEU A 388 8.20 -13.39 5.00
CA LEU A 388 6.83 -13.73 4.61
C LEU A 388 6.17 -14.73 5.55
N VAL A 389 6.92 -15.52 6.33
CA VAL A 389 6.36 -16.41 7.37
C VAL A 389 5.61 -15.59 8.43
N ASP A 390 6.13 -14.42 8.78
CA ASP A 390 5.59 -13.55 9.82
C ASP A 390 5.04 -12.23 9.25
N GLN A 391 4.55 -12.24 8.00
CA GLN A 391 4.10 -11.03 7.30
C GLN A 391 2.90 -10.34 7.95
N ASP A 392 2.19 -11.02 8.84
CA ASP A 392 1.08 -10.51 9.63
C ASP A 392 1.52 -9.88 10.96
N LEU A 393 2.81 -10.02 11.35
CA LEU A 393 3.37 -9.25 12.47
C LEU A 393 3.41 -7.77 12.10
N PRO A 394 2.63 -6.90 12.77
CA PRO A 394 2.64 -5.48 12.46
C PRO A 394 4.03 -4.88 12.67
N PHE A 395 4.48 -4.08 11.69
CA PHE A 395 5.79 -3.42 11.75
C PHE A 395 5.98 -2.60 13.03
N GLU A 396 4.90 -1.99 13.50
CA GLU A 396 4.87 -1.19 14.72
C GLU A 396 5.22 -1.99 15.95
N ARG A 397 4.64 -3.18 16.06
CA ARG A 397 4.92 -4.11 17.17
C ARG A 397 6.36 -4.58 17.13
N LEU A 398 6.88 -4.88 15.93
CA LEU A 398 8.27 -5.26 15.76
C LEU A 398 9.23 -4.14 16.23
N VAL A 399 8.99 -2.88 15.84
CA VAL A 399 9.81 -1.73 16.26
C VAL A 399 9.76 -1.52 17.77
N GLU A 400 8.58 -1.66 18.36
CA GLU A 400 8.38 -1.53 19.81
C GLU A 400 9.14 -2.63 20.57
N ASP A 401 8.98 -3.88 20.17
CA ASP A 401 9.60 -5.04 20.82
C ASP A 401 11.12 -5.15 20.61
N LEU A 402 11.64 -4.52 19.54
CA LEU A 402 13.10 -4.35 19.34
C LEU A 402 13.69 -3.26 20.23
N GLY A 403 12.87 -2.44 20.89
CA GLY A 403 13.34 -1.35 21.74
C GLY A 403 14.07 -0.25 20.98
N ILE A 404 13.80 -0.10 19.66
CA ILE A 404 14.49 0.91 18.84
C ILE A 404 13.99 2.29 19.23
N ALA A 405 14.92 3.16 19.57
CA ALA A 405 14.62 4.53 19.94
C ALA A 405 13.91 5.24 18.78
N ARG A 406 12.72 5.78 19.04
CA ARG A 406 12.00 6.60 18.05
C ARG A 406 12.74 7.91 17.83
N SER A 407 13.05 8.22 16.58
CA SER A 407 13.68 9.47 16.17
C SER A 407 12.79 10.20 15.18
N LEU A 408 12.59 11.50 15.39
CA LEU A 408 11.94 12.35 14.38
C LEU A 408 12.84 12.58 13.16
N ALA A 409 14.15 12.32 13.30
CA ALA A 409 15.11 12.55 12.22
C ALA A 409 15.11 11.44 11.17
N GLN A 410 14.76 10.19 11.52
CA GLN A 410 14.79 9.05 10.59
C GLN A 410 13.79 7.97 10.98
N THR A 411 13.38 7.18 9.98
CA THR A 411 12.52 6.02 10.21
C THR A 411 13.31 4.89 10.90
N PRO A 412 12.67 4.16 11.83
CA PRO A 412 13.33 3.04 12.50
C PRO A 412 13.59 1.88 11.53
N LEU A 413 14.64 1.10 11.77
CA LEU A 413 15.08 -0.10 11.05
C LEU A 413 15.58 0.12 9.64
N PHE A 414 14.92 0.90 8.80
CA PHE A 414 15.33 1.15 7.43
C PHE A 414 14.95 2.56 6.99
N GLN A 415 15.71 3.13 6.06
CA GLN A 415 15.51 4.45 5.47
C GLN A 415 15.19 4.36 3.97
N ALA A 416 15.42 3.18 3.37
CA ALA A 416 15.12 2.89 1.97
C ALA A 416 14.03 1.84 1.84
N MET A 417 13.12 2.02 0.87
CA MET A 417 12.01 1.12 0.59
C MET A 417 12.03 0.66 -0.86
N LEU A 418 11.63 -0.58 -1.10
CA LEU A 418 11.32 -1.13 -2.42
C LEU A 418 9.82 -1.43 -2.48
N ALA A 419 9.07 -0.60 -3.20
CA ALA A 419 7.65 -0.80 -3.47
C ALA A 419 7.48 -1.37 -4.89
N PHE A 420 7.29 -2.68 -4.98
CA PHE A 420 7.26 -3.42 -6.22
C PHE A 420 5.87 -3.98 -6.47
N GLN A 421 5.20 -3.49 -7.51
CA GLN A 421 3.91 -4.00 -7.95
C GLN A 421 4.11 -5.18 -8.91
N THR A 422 3.21 -6.15 -8.84
CA THR A 422 3.26 -7.36 -9.68
C THR A 422 2.15 -7.40 -10.73
N GLN A 423 1.27 -6.40 -10.74
CA GLN A 423 0.21 -6.23 -11.72
C GLN A 423 0.20 -4.80 -12.20
N PRO A 424 -0.11 -4.56 -13.47
CA PRO A 424 -0.31 -3.20 -13.98
C PRO A 424 -1.37 -2.49 -13.13
N GLU A 425 -1.17 -1.20 -12.92
CA GLU A 425 -2.25 -0.38 -12.37
C GLU A 425 -3.45 -0.47 -13.29
N GLY A 426 -4.61 -0.76 -12.72
CA GLY A 426 -5.86 -0.80 -13.47
C GLY A 426 -6.07 0.55 -14.16
N VAL A 427 -6.46 0.54 -15.42
CA VAL A 427 -6.88 1.77 -16.10
C VAL A 427 -8.09 2.30 -15.35
N ALA A 428 -7.97 3.49 -14.77
CA ALA A 428 -9.10 4.13 -14.13
C ALA A 428 -10.20 4.34 -15.19
N GLN A 429 -11.38 3.80 -14.93
CA GLN A 429 -12.55 3.92 -15.80
C GLN A 429 -13.67 4.60 -15.01
N LEU A 430 -14.51 5.33 -15.70
CA LEU A 430 -15.71 5.94 -15.11
C LEU A 430 -16.80 6.03 -16.19
N GLY A 431 -17.63 5.02 -16.25
CA GLY A 431 -18.64 4.91 -17.28
C GLY A 431 -18.03 4.83 -18.69
N ASP A 432 -18.57 5.61 -19.60
CA ASP A 432 -18.10 5.72 -20.98
C ASP A 432 -17.23 6.98 -21.19
N LEU A 433 -16.80 7.61 -20.09
CA LEU A 433 -15.95 8.78 -20.13
C LEU A 433 -14.51 8.39 -20.50
N GLY A 434 -13.83 9.23 -21.27
CA GLY A 434 -12.38 9.13 -21.42
C GLY A 434 -11.72 9.51 -20.09
N CYS A 435 -10.90 8.62 -19.54
CA CYS A 435 -10.22 8.84 -18.27
C CYS A 435 -8.70 8.91 -18.47
N GLN A 436 -8.09 10.00 -18.03
CA GLN A 436 -6.64 10.17 -18.02
C GLN A 436 -6.17 10.51 -16.61
N VAL A 437 -5.41 9.59 -15.99
CA VAL A 437 -4.80 9.84 -14.69
C VAL A 437 -3.74 10.92 -14.82
N GLN A 438 -3.77 11.88 -13.90
CA GLN A 438 -2.78 12.97 -13.82
C GLN A 438 -1.77 12.62 -12.72
N GLY A 439 -0.50 12.91 -12.98
CA GLY A 439 0.54 12.74 -11.96
C GLY A 439 0.29 13.67 -10.75
N VAL A 440 0.38 13.12 -9.57
CA VAL A 440 0.24 13.86 -8.31
C VAL A 440 1.53 13.68 -7.51
N THR A 441 2.20 14.78 -7.20
CA THR A 441 3.36 14.74 -6.30
C THR A 441 2.89 14.90 -4.87
N LEU A 442 3.25 13.95 -4.00
CA LEU A 442 2.98 14.09 -2.57
C LEU A 442 3.87 15.19 -1.97
N PRO A 443 3.36 15.96 -1.01
CA PRO A 443 4.15 17.07 -0.44
C PRO A 443 5.32 16.59 0.43
N ARG A 444 5.24 15.35 0.98
CA ARG A 444 6.24 14.81 1.92
C ARG A 444 6.62 13.38 1.58
N ALA A 445 7.92 13.10 1.60
CA ALA A 445 8.47 11.76 1.49
C ALA A 445 8.28 10.98 2.80
N LYS A 446 7.84 9.73 2.71
CA LYS A 446 7.68 8.83 3.87
C LYS A 446 9.03 8.28 4.35
N PHE A 447 9.92 8.01 3.42
CA PHE A 447 11.27 7.48 3.64
C PHE A 447 12.32 8.40 3.01
N ASP A 448 13.59 8.15 3.31
CA ASP A 448 14.66 8.92 2.68
C ASP A 448 14.71 8.64 1.17
N LEU A 449 14.50 7.37 0.78
CA LEU A 449 14.49 6.92 -0.62
C LEU A 449 13.51 5.76 -0.80
N THR A 450 12.61 5.85 -1.76
CA THR A 450 11.72 4.76 -2.14
C THR A 450 11.83 4.48 -3.64
N LEU A 451 12.11 3.25 -4.01
CA LEU A 451 12.03 2.78 -5.39
C LEU A 451 10.64 2.17 -5.62
N PHE A 452 9.84 2.83 -6.48
CA PHE A 452 8.56 2.32 -6.96
C PHE A 452 8.72 1.69 -8.33
N LEU A 453 8.16 0.51 -8.53
CA LEU A 453 8.14 -0.16 -9.84
C LEU A 453 6.79 -0.83 -10.05
N THR A 454 6.15 -0.54 -11.19
CA THR A 454 4.86 -1.08 -11.60
C THR A 454 4.97 -1.62 -13.02
N PRO A 455 4.50 -2.85 -13.32
CA PRO A 455 4.55 -3.39 -14.66
C PRO A 455 3.57 -2.67 -15.58
N THR A 456 3.95 -2.55 -16.85
CA THR A 456 3.09 -2.04 -17.92
C THR A 456 2.46 -3.20 -18.69
N THR A 457 1.46 -2.91 -19.50
CA THR A 457 0.86 -3.91 -20.42
C THR A 457 1.80 -4.36 -21.53
N THR A 458 2.91 -3.66 -21.73
CA THR A 458 3.93 -3.97 -22.76
C THR A 458 5.07 -4.84 -22.23
N GLY A 459 5.04 -5.23 -20.94
CA GLY A 459 6.09 -6.02 -20.30
C GLY A 459 7.28 -5.21 -19.77
N ALA A 460 7.25 -3.89 -19.91
CA ALA A 460 8.21 -3.00 -19.25
C ALA A 460 7.76 -2.74 -17.80
N TYR A 461 8.66 -2.18 -16.97
CA TYR A 461 8.31 -1.61 -15.67
C TYR A 461 8.53 -0.10 -15.69
N GLN A 462 7.54 0.64 -15.24
CA GLN A 462 7.60 2.08 -15.04
C GLN A 462 7.54 2.40 -13.56
N GLY A 463 8.15 3.52 -13.18
CA GLY A 463 8.16 3.96 -11.79
C GLY A 463 9.21 5.02 -11.57
N GLY A 464 9.86 5.01 -10.43
CA GLY A 464 10.89 5.98 -10.11
C GLY A 464 11.32 5.97 -8.67
N PHE A 465 12.22 6.87 -8.37
CA PHE A 465 12.66 7.15 -7.04
C PHE A 465 11.88 8.33 -6.45
N GLU A 466 11.08 8.08 -5.40
CA GLU A 466 10.65 9.13 -4.48
C GLU A 466 11.75 9.32 -3.44
N TYR A 467 12.15 10.55 -3.20
CA TYR A 467 13.22 10.85 -2.24
C TYR A 467 12.94 12.12 -1.44
N ASP A 468 13.56 12.23 -0.28
CA ASP A 468 13.53 13.42 0.56
C ASP A 468 14.49 14.49 -0.01
N ALA A 469 13.91 15.51 -0.68
CA ALA A 469 14.66 16.61 -1.29
C ALA A 469 15.32 17.56 -0.26
N ASP A 470 15.05 17.35 1.03
CA ASP A 470 15.80 18.03 2.10
C ASP A 470 17.09 17.26 2.47
N LEU A 471 17.31 16.08 1.89
CA LEU A 471 18.51 15.26 2.07
C LEU A 471 19.32 15.07 0.78
N PHE A 472 18.65 14.97 -0.38
CA PHE A 472 19.28 14.60 -1.64
C PHE A 472 18.93 15.57 -2.77
N ASP A 473 19.93 15.86 -3.58
CA ASP A 473 19.74 16.56 -4.84
C ASP A 473 19.32 15.57 -5.94
N GLN A 474 18.53 16.06 -6.90
CA GLN A 474 18.11 15.25 -8.05
C GLN A 474 19.29 14.65 -8.83
N ALA A 475 20.40 15.36 -8.92
CA ALA A 475 21.60 14.90 -9.64
C ALA A 475 22.24 13.67 -8.98
N SER A 476 22.26 13.61 -7.64
CA SER A 476 22.77 12.48 -6.87
C SER A 476 21.88 11.25 -7.09
N VAL A 477 20.56 11.42 -6.94
CA VAL A 477 19.60 10.33 -7.16
C VAL A 477 19.63 9.84 -8.63
N ALA A 478 19.76 10.74 -9.61
CA ALA A 478 19.88 10.38 -11.01
C ALA A 478 21.19 9.60 -11.34
N THR A 479 22.23 9.82 -10.54
CA THR A 479 23.47 9.04 -10.64
C THR A 479 23.29 7.64 -10.09
N TRP A 480 22.58 7.49 -8.97
CA TRP A 480 22.30 6.20 -8.35
C TRP A 480 21.31 5.33 -9.16
N ALA A 481 20.44 5.96 -9.94
CA ALA A 481 19.45 5.30 -10.79
C ALA A 481 20.04 4.63 -12.04
N LYS A 482 21.30 4.92 -12.41
CA LYS A 482 22.04 4.34 -13.53
C LYS A 482 22.69 3.03 -13.17
#